data_7ac848778c904428bc76f89aa53c84aa
#
_entry.id   7ac848778c904428bc76f89aa53c84aa
#
_cell.length_a   1.000
_cell.length_b   1.000
_cell.length_c   1.000
_cell.angle_alpha   90.00
_cell.angle_beta   90.00
_cell.angle_gamma   90.00
#
_symmetry.space_group_name_H-M   'P 1'
#
loop_
_entity.id
_entity.type
_entity.pdbx_description
1 polymer ?
#
loop_
_entity_poly.entity_id
_entity_poly.type
_entity_poly.pdbx_seq_one_letter_code
_entity_poly.pdbx_strand_id
1 'polypeptide(L)'
;MGSTAVNPELIKKRMWLDYQCSCSNPSNAIDCIHDLIQELADPGLDMHRFLHDAANTICTKLCVKEVTIGLKDSKDGLFRYQVMAGLEESEWEAHKKLSYSLDQFDNPALYKYMKISKYTRLYLAEDNPYGNGEEETYSKPLMLLSQRKSLEDTIEGDYLDIYIYGKGDELKGWLEISGMNNGKFPDIQTIKVVELLASVIGIALAHPSPGGNQETRDVRPS
;
A
#
# COMPACT_ATOMS: atom_id res chain seq x y z
N MET A 1 32.95 -19.61 -0.54
CA MET A 1 31.65 -20.26 -0.77
C MET A 1 30.76 -19.19 -1.37
N GLY A 2 30.44 -19.31 -2.67
CA GLY A 2 29.61 -18.30 -3.35
C GLY A 2 28.18 -18.39 -2.81
N SER A 3 27.68 -17.28 -2.32
CA SER A 3 26.24 -17.12 -2.03
C SER A 3 25.50 -17.22 -3.37
N THR A 4 24.73 -18.27 -3.57
CA THR A 4 23.83 -18.38 -4.72
C THR A 4 22.74 -17.35 -4.52
N ALA A 5 22.70 -16.33 -5.39
CA ALA A 5 21.62 -15.33 -5.36
C ALA A 5 20.27 -16.04 -5.47
N VAL A 6 19.32 -15.64 -4.64
CA VAL A 6 17.95 -16.18 -4.66
C VAL A 6 17.27 -15.75 -5.97
N ASN A 7 16.66 -16.70 -6.66
CA ASN A 7 15.99 -16.43 -7.93
C ASN A 7 14.62 -15.75 -7.67
N PRO A 8 14.39 -14.52 -8.17
CA PRO A 8 13.12 -13.79 -8.01
C PRO A 8 11.88 -14.55 -8.49
N GLU A 9 11.99 -15.36 -9.52
CA GLU A 9 10.87 -16.16 -10.03
C GLU A 9 10.38 -17.22 -9.02
N LEU A 10 11.30 -17.73 -8.18
CA LEU A 10 10.92 -18.64 -7.10
C LEU A 10 10.15 -17.92 -5.98
N ILE A 11 10.49 -16.66 -5.69
CA ILE A 11 9.77 -15.83 -4.71
C ILE A 11 8.34 -15.61 -5.20
N LYS A 12 8.18 -15.15 -6.44
CA LYS A 12 6.87 -14.90 -7.06
C LYS A 12 6.00 -16.15 -7.04
N LYS A 13 6.57 -17.28 -7.50
CA LYS A 13 5.87 -18.56 -7.52
C LYS A 13 5.42 -18.99 -6.12
N ARG A 14 6.28 -18.82 -5.11
CA ARG A 14 5.95 -19.14 -3.74
C ARG A 14 4.83 -18.27 -3.22
N MET A 15 4.93 -16.94 -3.33
CA MET A 15 3.89 -16.00 -2.89
C MET A 15 2.54 -16.33 -3.52
N TRP A 16 2.53 -16.65 -4.82
CA TRP A 16 1.30 -17.05 -5.50
C TRP A 16 0.72 -18.36 -4.96
N LEU A 17 1.54 -19.40 -4.78
CA LEU A 17 1.11 -20.69 -4.23
C LEU A 17 0.57 -20.55 -2.80
N ASP A 18 1.29 -19.82 -1.94
CA ASP A 18 0.87 -19.58 -0.55
C ASP A 18 -0.48 -18.86 -0.52
N TYR A 19 -0.69 -17.87 -1.39
CA TYR A 19 -1.98 -17.19 -1.50
C TYR A 19 -3.11 -18.12 -1.94
N GLN A 20 -2.88 -19.01 -2.90
CA GLN A 20 -3.90 -19.94 -3.39
C GLN A 20 -4.21 -21.08 -2.40
N CYS A 21 -3.21 -21.50 -1.62
CA CYS A 21 -3.31 -22.70 -0.76
C CYS A 21 -3.64 -22.40 0.70
N SER A 22 -3.77 -21.12 1.10
CA SER A 22 -3.99 -20.74 2.50
C SER A 22 -5.37 -21.12 3.00
N CYS A 23 -5.42 -22.13 3.87
CA CYS A 23 -6.62 -22.56 4.60
C CYS A 23 -6.59 -22.16 6.09
N SER A 24 -5.82 -21.16 6.47
CA SER A 24 -5.56 -20.85 7.88
C SER A 24 -6.61 -19.94 8.53
N ASN A 25 -6.74 -20.08 9.84
CA ASN A 25 -7.79 -19.50 10.69
C ASN A 25 -7.58 -17.96 10.91
N PRO A 26 -8.49 -17.07 10.49
CA PRO A 26 -8.29 -15.63 10.46
C PRO A 26 -8.62 -14.90 11.78
N SER A 27 -8.80 -15.57 12.91
CA SER A 27 -9.44 -14.99 14.10
C SER A 27 -8.71 -13.78 14.69
N ASN A 28 -7.37 -13.76 14.71
CA ASN A 28 -6.61 -12.65 15.31
C ASN A 28 -6.48 -11.41 14.40
N ALA A 29 -6.71 -11.58 13.11
CA ALA A 29 -6.51 -10.53 12.14
C ALA A 29 -7.79 -9.66 11.96
N ILE A 30 -8.96 -10.24 12.24
CA ILE A 30 -10.26 -9.55 12.11
C ILE A 30 -10.45 -8.49 13.21
N ASP A 31 -9.93 -8.73 14.41
CA ASP A 31 -10.01 -7.77 15.52
C ASP A 31 -9.34 -6.43 15.18
N CYS A 32 -8.30 -6.46 14.32
CA CYS A 32 -7.62 -5.26 13.87
C CYS A 32 -8.51 -4.32 13.04
N ILE A 33 -9.55 -4.84 12.44
CA ILE A 33 -10.42 -4.11 11.50
C ILE A 33 -11.69 -3.62 12.20
N HIS A 34 -12.04 -4.23 13.33
CA HIS A 34 -13.30 -3.94 14.03
C HIS A 34 -13.45 -2.46 14.37
N ASP A 35 -12.40 -1.86 14.96
CA ASP A 35 -12.43 -0.46 15.37
C ASP A 35 -12.58 0.48 14.16
N LEU A 36 -11.86 0.20 13.07
CA LEU A 36 -11.95 0.97 11.83
C LEU A 36 -13.34 0.84 11.15
N ILE A 37 -13.95 -0.36 11.21
CA ILE A 37 -15.32 -0.53 10.70
C ILE A 37 -16.31 0.27 11.52
N GLN A 38 -16.13 0.37 12.83
CA GLN A 38 -17.00 1.18 13.69
C GLN A 38 -16.87 2.68 13.38
N GLU A 39 -15.69 3.16 13.06
CA GLU A 39 -15.48 4.56 12.64
C GLU A 39 -16.29 4.94 11.40
N LEU A 40 -16.55 3.98 10.49
CA LEU A 40 -17.38 4.22 9.31
C LEU A 40 -18.82 4.58 9.65
N ALA A 41 -19.29 4.26 10.84
CA ALA A 41 -20.64 4.62 11.30
C ALA A 41 -20.72 6.07 11.80
N ASP A 42 -19.59 6.77 11.96
CA ASP A 42 -19.56 8.17 12.38
C ASP A 42 -19.98 9.09 11.21
N PRO A 43 -21.07 9.86 11.32
CA PRO A 43 -21.45 10.82 10.30
C PRO A 43 -20.44 11.94 10.09
N GLY A 44 -19.55 12.17 11.07
CA GLY A 44 -18.48 13.17 11.04
C GLY A 44 -17.12 12.63 10.66
N LEU A 45 -17.05 11.47 10.01
CA LEU A 45 -15.79 10.81 9.65
C LEU A 45 -14.81 11.76 8.95
N ASP A 46 -13.67 12.02 9.59
CA ASP A 46 -12.52 12.67 8.96
C ASP A 46 -11.74 11.63 8.15
N MET A 47 -11.83 11.71 6.83
CA MET A 47 -11.21 10.74 5.93
C MET A 47 -9.69 10.69 6.08
N HIS A 48 -9.02 11.84 6.27
CA HIS A 48 -7.56 11.85 6.40
C HIS A 48 -7.13 11.13 7.71
N ARG A 49 -7.83 11.42 8.81
CA ARG A 49 -7.60 10.75 10.09
C ARG A 49 -7.87 9.25 9.97
N PHE A 50 -8.96 8.85 9.36
CA PHE A 50 -9.32 7.45 9.14
C PHE A 50 -8.24 6.69 8.35
N LEU A 51 -7.71 7.28 7.27
CA LEU A 51 -6.62 6.68 6.50
C LEU A 51 -5.33 6.55 7.32
N HIS A 52 -5.03 7.58 8.14
CA HIS A 52 -3.86 7.56 9.02
C HIS A 52 -3.99 6.47 10.09
N ASP A 53 -5.17 6.32 10.69
CA ASP A 53 -5.45 5.29 11.69
C ASP A 53 -5.41 3.89 11.07
N ALA A 54 -5.87 3.73 9.82
CA ALA A 54 -5.73 2.49 9.06
C ALA A 54 -4.25 2.13 8.80
N ALA A 55 -3.44 3.08 8.34
CA ALA A 55 -2.01 2.85 8.10
C ALA A 55 -1.27 2.47 9.40
N ASN A 56 -1.53 3.20 10.50
CA ASN A 56 -0.95 2.89 11.81
C ASN A 56 -1.40 1.52 12.35
N THR A 57 -2.64 1.14 12.13
CA THR A 57 -3.16 -0.18 12.53
C THR A 57 -2.40 -1.29 11.81
N ILE A 58 -2.17 -1.15 10.50
CA ILE A 58 -1.39 -2.12 9.74
C ILE A 58 0.04 -2.23 10.28
N CYS A 59 0.74 -1.10 10.50
CA CYS A 59 2.09 -1.11 11.05
C CYS A 59 2.13 -1.76 12.45
N THR A 60 1.24 -1.36 13.36
CA THR A 60 1.34 -1.74 14.78
C THR A 60 0.76 -3.12 15.06
N LYS A 61 -0.37 -3.47 14.45
CA LYS A 61 -1.09 -4.72 14.74
C LYS A 61 -0.70 -5.87 13.81
N LEU A 62 -0.31 -5.57 12.57
CA LEU A 62 0.11 -6.59 11.61
C LEU A 62 1.64 -6.65 11.47
N CYS A 63 2.39 -5.84 12.23
CA CYS A 63 3.86 -5.82 12.23
C CYS A 63 4.47 -5.53 10.84
N VAL A 64 3.76 -4.77 10.02
CA VAL A 64 4.28 -4.24 8.76
C VAL A 64 5.25 -3.09 9.07
N LYS A 65 6.37 -3.04 8.37
CA LYS A 65 7.40 -2.05 8.62
C LYS A 65 6.95 -0.66 8.16
N GLU A 66 6.49 -0.55 6.95
CA GLU A 66 6.12 0.71 6.31
C GLU A 66 4.81 0.55 5.54
N VAL A 67 3.96 1.56 5.64
CA VAL A 67 2.67 1.63 4.94
C VAL A 67 2.49 3.01 4.36
N THR A 68 2.11 3.08 3.09
CA THR A 68 1.61 4.30 2.47
C THR A 68 0.24 4.06 1.86
N ILE A 69 -0.60 5.10 1.82
CA ILE A 69 -1.89 5.05 1.14
C ILE A 69 -1.95 6.21 0.17
N GLY A 70 -2.18 5.89 -1.10
CA GLY A 70 -2.39 6.87 -2.16
C GLY A 70 -3.81 6.80 -2.70
N LEU A 71 -4.35 7.96 -3.05
CA LEU A 71 -5.71 8.08 -3.58
C LEU A 71 -5.71 8.86 -4.90
N LYS A 72 -6.73 8.58 -5.71
CA LYS A 72 -7.06 9.33 -6.90
C LYS A 72 -7.65 10.69 -6.52
N ASP A 73 -7.01 11.76 -6.96
CA ASP A 73 -7.55 13.11 -6.82
C ASP A 73 -8.72 13.31 -7.80
N SER A 74 -9.85 13.76 -7.30
CA SER A 74 -11.06 14.01 -8.11
C SER A 74 -10.92 15.20 -9.05
N LYS A 75 -9.96 16.10 -8.83
CA LYS A 75 -9.78 17.33 -9.61
C LYS A 75 -9.09 17.07 -10.93
N ASP A 76 -8.05 16.24 -10.92
CA ASP A 76 -7.22 15.99 -12.11
C ASP A 76 -7.10 14.51 -12.49
N GLY A 77 -7.64 13.61 -11.65
CA GLY A 77 -7.62 12.18 -11.90
C GLY A 77 -6.29 11.49 -11.64
N LEU A 78 -5.28 12.22 -11.13
CA LEU A 78 -3.98 11.65 -10.79
C LEU A 78 -4.02 10.99 -9.42
N PHE A 79 -3.20 9.98 -9.25
CA PHE A 79 -3.01 9.27 -8.00
C PHE A 79 -1.84 9.88 -7.22
N ARG A 80 -2.03 10.15 -5.93
CA ARG A 80 -1.02 10.75 -5.04
C ARG A 80 -1.07 10.10 -3.67
N TYR A 81 0.10 10.03 -3.03
CA TYR A 81 0.21 9.61 -1.64
C TYR A 81 -0.52 10.61 -0.71
N GLN A 82 -1.28 10.10 0.24
CA GLN A 82 -2.10 10.88 1.19
C GLN A 82 -1.63 10.74 2.62
N VAL A 83 -1.29 9.53 3.04
CA VAL A 83 -0.84 9.23 4.40
C VAL A 83 0.25 8.17 4.38
N MET A 84 1.03 8.13 5.46
CA MET A 84 2.07 7.13 5.68
C MET A 84 2.09 6.68 7.14
N ALA A 85 2.71 5.53 7.39
CA ALA A 85 3.13 5.07 8.70
C ALA A 85 4.43 4.27 8.56
N GLY A 86 5.34 4.42 9.52
CA GLY A 86 6.59 3.68 9.55
C GLY A 86 7.75 4.24 8.72
N LEU A 87 7.52 5.24 7.87
CA LEU A 87 8.56 5.89 7.08
C LEU A 87 9.22 7.04 7.84
N GLU A 88 10.47 7.34 7.45
CA GLU A 88 11.14 8.56 7.87
C GLU A 88 10.53 9.79 7.17
N GLU A 89 10.57 10.96 7.83
CA GLU A 89 9.96 12.20 7.29
C GLU A 89 10.58 12.62 5.93
N SER A 90 11.86 12.37 5.72
CA SER A 90 12.54 12.70 4.46
C SER A 90 12.02 11.85 3.29
N GLU A 91 11.76 10.57 3.52
CA GLU A 91 11.19 9.65 2.53
C GLU A 91 9.73 10.04 2.23
N TRP A 92 8.99 10.42 3.26
CA TRP A 92 7.63 10.92 3.09
C TRP A 92 7.56 12.19 2.24
N GLU A 93 8.46 13.17 2.47
CA GLU A 93 8.54 14.37 1.65
C GLU A 93 8.85 14.07 0.17
N ALA A 94 9.58 12.98 -0.10
CA ALA A 94 9.81 12.51 -1.46
C ALA A 94 8.54 11.91 -2.07
N HIS A 95 7.84 11.03 -1.35
CA HIS A 95 6.59 10.42 -1.81
C HIS A 95 5.51 11.45 -2.15
N LYS A 96 5.36 12.51 -1.35
CA LYS A 96 4.38 13.59 -1.60
C LYS A 96 4.57 14.33 -2.94
N LYS A 97 5.76 14.28 -3.51
CA LYS A 97 6.04 14.91 -4.80
C LYS A 97 5.60 14.06 -6.00
N LEU A 98 5.37 12.78 -5.78
CA LEU A 98 5.00 11.84 -6.82
C LEU A 98 3.53 11.92 -7.17
N SER A 99 3.25 11.72 -8.45
CA SER A 99 1.89 11.55 -8.94
C SER A 99 1.88 10.62 -10.16
N TYR A 100 0.85 9.81 -10.26
CA TYR A 100 0.74 8.80 -11.33
C TYR A 100 -0.58 8.98 -12.07
N SER A 101 -0.55 8.85 -13.39
CA SER A 101 -1.77 8.61 -14.17
C SER A 101 -2.19 7.14 -14.03
N LEU A 102 -3.44 6.83 -14.36
CA LEU A 102 -3.91 5.44 -14.36
C LEU A 102 -3.05 4.55 -15.29
N ASP A 103 -2.66 5.07 -16.45
CA ASP A 103 -1.85 4.33 -17.43
C ASP A 103 -0.41 4.09 -16.95
N GLN A 104 0.09 4.93 -16.04
CA GLN A 104 1.39 4.71 -15.41
C GLN A 104 1.28 3.73 -14.26
N PHE A 105 0.23 3.86 -13.46
CA PHE A 105 0.06 3.10 -12.22
C PHE A 105 -0.15 1.60 -12.45
N ASP A 106 -0.96 1.19 -13.42
CA ASP A 106 -1.21 -0.24 -13.71
C ASP A 106 -0.57 -0.67 -15.05
N ASN A 107 0.70 -0.29 -15.25
CA ASN A 107 1.45 -0.58 -16.47
C ASN A 107 2.61 -1.53 -16.22
N PRO A 108 2.49 -2.82 -16.53
CA PRO A 108 3.56 -3.79 -16.30
C PRO A 108 4.80 -3.59 -17.18
N ALA A 109 4.75 -2.71 -18.18
CA ALA A 109 5.91 -2.33 -18.96
C ALA A 109 6.76 -1.24 -18.27
N LEU A 110 6.16 -0.45 -17.38
CA LEU A 110 6.87 0.55 -16.57
C LEU A 110 7.29 -0.04 -15.23
N TYR A 111 6.40 -0.77 -14.58
CA TYR A 111 6.64 -1.41 -13.29
C TYR A 111 6.31 -2.89 -13.41
N LYS A 112 7.33 -3.72 -13.43
CA LYS A 112 7.15 -5.16 -13.55
C LYS A 112 6.64 -5.75 -12.23
N TYR A 113 5.46 -6.31 -12.26
CA TYR A 113 4.84 -6.90 -11.10
C TYR A 113 4.34 -8.32 -11.34
N MET A 114 4.12 -9.04 -10.25
CA MET A 114 3.35 -10.26 -10.24
C MET A 114 1.98 -10.02 -9.61
N LYS A 115 0.92 -10.36 -10.34
CA LYS A 115 -0.45 -10.32 -9.83
C LYS A 115 -0.69 -11.50 -8.88
N ILE A 116 -0.78 -11.22 -7.58
CA ILE A 116 -1.10 -12.21 -6.54
C ILE A 116 -2.59 -12.49 -6.50
N SER A 117 -3.41 -11.42 -6.54
CA SER A 117 -4.87 -11.49 -6.53
C SER A 117 -5.50 -10.42 -7.43
N LYS A 118 -6.84 -10.26 -7.36
CA LYS A 118 -7.52 -9.11 -7.97
C LYS A 118 -7.00 -7.80 -7.36
N TYR A 119 -6.70 -7.80 -6.06
CA TYR A 119 -6.33 -6.59 -5.31
C TYR A 119 -4.82 -6.39 -5.22
N THR A 120 -4.02 -7.45 -5.15
CA THR A 120 -2.62 -7.39 -4.75
C THR A 120 -1.66 -7.59 -5.91
N ARG A 121 -0.65 -6.71 -5.99
CA ARG A 121 0.51 -6.77 -6.88
C ARG A 121 1.77 -6.86 -6.02
N LEU A 122 2.69 -7.75 -6.42
CA LEU A 122 4.02 -7.88 -5.81
C LEU A 122 5.06 -7.28 -6.75
N TYR A 123 5.83 -6.35 -6.23
CA TYR A 123 6.98 -5.74 -6.89
C TYR A 123 8.26 -6.19 -6.20
N LEU A 124 9.22 -6.62 -6.99
CA LEU A 124 10.53 -7.00 -6.48
C LEU A 124 11.58 -6.00 -6.96
N ALA A 125 12.49 -5.63 -6.08
CA ALA A 125 13.57 -4.69 -6.35
C ALA A 125 14.45 -5.11 -7.53
N GLU A 126 14.64 -6.42 -7.73
CA GLU A 126 15.42 -6.96 -8.84
C GLU A 126 14.76 -6.77 -10.20
N ASP A 127 13.45 -6.63 -10.25
CA ASP A 127 12.69 -6.43 -11.49
C ASP A 127 12.42 -4.96 -11.80
N ASN A 128 12.47 -4.09 -10.80
CA ASN A 128 12.10 -2.68 -10.89
C ASN A 128 13.27 -1.81 -10.42
N PRO A 129 14.26 -1.54 -11.30
CA PRO A 129 15.13 -0.42 -11.06
C PRO A 129 14.27 0.84 -11.11
N TYR A 130 14.25 1.60 -10.03
CA TYR A 130 13.39 2.74 -9.85
C TYR A 130 13.38 3.71 -11.02
N GLY A 131 12.17 4.21 -11.34
CA GLY A 131 11.96 5.19 -12.38
C GLY A 131 12.58 6.54 -12.04
N ASN A 132 12.82 7.37 -13.05
CA ASN A 132 13.28 8.74 -12.87
C ASN A 132 12.28 9.52 -12.00
N GLY A 133 12.77 10.09 -10.91
CA GLY A 133 11.97 10.87 -9.96
C GLY A 133 11.57 10.15 -8.69
N GLU A 134 11.85 8.85 -8.58
CA GLU A 134 11.58 8.04 -7.39
C GLU A 134 12.83 7.75 -6.55
N GLU A 135 13.99 8.31 -6.92
CA GLU A 135 15.28 8.00 -6.30
C GLU A 135 15.39 8.40 -4.83
N GLU A 136 14.51 9.30 -4.38
CA GLU A 136 14.47 9.78 -3.00
C GLU A 136 13.46 9.02 -2.11
N THR A 137 12.64 8.13 -2.68
CA THR A 137 11.62 7.38 -1.93
C THR A 137 12.14 6.10 -1.28
N TYR A 138 13.42 5.79 -1.48
CA TYR A 138 14.07 4.59 -0.96
C TYR A 138 15.57 4.80 -0.79
N SER A 139 16.19 3.93 -0.03
CA SER A 139 17.65 3.96 0.16
C SER A 139 18.38 3.18 -0.92
N LYS A 140 18.78 3.86 -2.01
CA LYS A 140 19.56 3.24 -3.07
C LYS A 140 20.83 2.51 -2.59
N PRO A 141 21.61 3.02 -1.62
CA PRO A 141 22.72 2.28 -1.05
C PRO A 141 22.29 0.98 -0.39
N LEU A 142 21.20 0.98 0.37
CA LEU A 142 20.67 -0.23 1.01
C LEU A 142 20.19 -1.24 -0.04
N MET A 143 19.47 -0.78 -1.06
CA MET A 143 19.01 -1.65 -2.14
C MET A 143 20.20 -2.34 -2.86
N LEU A 144 21.26 -1.61 -3.19
CA LEU A 144 22.43 -2.16 -3.86
C LEU A 144 23.25 -3.12 -2.98
N LEU A 145 23.22 -2.94 -1.66
CA LEU A 145 23.94 -3.77 -0.70
C LEU A 145 23.10 -4.94 -0.19
N SER A 146 21.79 -4.87 -0.35
CA SER A 146 20.86 -5.90 0.14
C SER A 146 20.91 -7.13 -0.76
N GLN A 147 21.08 -8.30 -0.15
CA GLN A 147 21.02 -9.59 -0.82
C GLN A 147 20.05 -10.50 -0.10
N ARG A 148 19.12 -11.09 -0.85
CA ARG A 148 18.24 -12.11 -0.29
C ARG A 148 19.04 -13.33 0.10
N LYS A 149 18.83 -13.80 1.31
CA LYS A 149 19.42 -15.04 1.83
C LYS A 149 18.44 -16.21 1.73
N SER A 150 17.14 -15.92 1.72
CA SER A 150 16.07 -16.91 1.60
C SER A 150 14.93 -16.40 0.70
N LEU A 151 14.04 -17.29 0.28
CA LEU A 151 12.83 -16.93 -0.50
C LEU A 151 11.82 -16.10 0.30
N GLU A 152 12.00 -16.03 1.60
CA GLU A 152 11.09 -15.31 2.51
C GLU A 152 11.53 -13.88 2.78
N ASP A 153 12.82 -13.59 2.54
CA ASP A 153 13.38 -12.29 2.89
C ASP A 153 12.88 -11.18 1.97
N THR A 154 12.54 -10.03 2.55
CA THR A 154 12.39 -8.78 1.82
C THR A 154 13.72 -8.03 1.80
N ILE A 155 13.93 -7.26 0.75
CA ILE A 155 15.04 -6.30 0.64
C ILE A 155 14.47 -4.92 0.34
N GLU A 156 15.30 -3.91 0.50
CA GLU A 156 14.96 -2.54 0.13
C GLU A 156 14.46 -2.46 -1.30
N GLY A 157 13.30 -1.82 -1.51
CA GLY A 157 12.64 -1.71 -2.81
C GLY A 157 11.66 -2.83 -3.15
N ASP A 158 11.44 -3.79 -2.25
CA ASP A 158 10.31 -4.72 -2.39
C ASP A 158 9.06 -4.13 -1.76
N TYR A 159 7.94 -4.22 -2.47
CA TYR A 159 6.66 -3.81 -1.92
C TYR A 159 5.49 -4.59 -2.51
N LEU A 160 4.35 -4.49 -1.84
CA LEU A 160 3.07 -4.96 -2.34
C LEU A 160 2.11 -3.78 -2.41
N ASP A 161 1.51 -3.59 -3.59
CA ASP A 161 0.36 -2.72 -3.75
C ASP A 161 -0.93 -3.50 -3.58
N ILE A 162 -1.79 -2.99 -2.74
CA ILE A 162 -3.13 -3.49 -2.53
C ILE A 162 -4.12 -2.44 -3.03
N TYR A 163 -4.79 -2.72 -4.13
CA TYR A 163 -5.67 -1.79 -4.81
C TYR A 163 -6.96 -1.53 -4.05
N ILE A 164 -7.32 -0.27 -3.92
CA ILE A 164 -8.55 0.22 -3.31
C ILE A 164 -9.57 0.46 -4.43
N TYR A 165 -10.59 -0.39 -4.49
CA TYR A 165 -11.67 -0.23 -5.45
C TYR A 165 -12.90 0.41 -4.82
N GLY A 166 -13.53 1.31 -5.56
CA GLY A 166 -14.84 1.84 -5.27
C GLY A 166 -15.96 1.06 -5.96
N LYS A 167 -17.12 1.68 -6.09
CA LYS A 167 -18.29 1.09 -6.74
C LYS A 167 -17.98 0.79 -8.22
N GLY A 168 -18.37 -0.41 -8.68
CA GLY A 168 -18.20 -0.82 -10.07
C GLY A 168 -16.77 -1.10 -10.49
N ASP A 169 -15.94 -1.53 -9.55
CA ASP A 169 -14.52 -1.84 -9.75
C ASP A 169 -13.67 -0.62 -10.22
N GLU A 170 -14.13 0.61 -9.95
CA GLU A 170 -13.34 1.81 -10.21
C GLU A 170 -12.16 1.86 -9.25
N LEU A 171 -10.93 1.98 -9.76
CA LEU A 171 -9.73 2.16 -8.94
C LEU A 171 -9.76 3.56 -8.29
N LYS A 172 -9.77 3.59 -6.97
CA LYS A 172 -9.79 4.81 -6.14
C LYS A 172 -8.42 5.14 -5.55
N GLY A 173 -7.53 4.15 -5.44
CA GLY A 173 -6.22 4.31 -4.86
C GLY A 173 -5.54 2.98 -4.62
N TRP A 174 -4.49 3.03 -3.81
CA TRP A 174 -3.77 1.86 -3.36
C TRP A 174 -3.29 2.01 -1.92
N LEU A 175 -2.99 0.91 -1.32
CA LEU A 175 -2.30 0.78 -0.07
C LEU A 175 -1.01 0.01 -0.38
N GLU A 176 0.13 0.62 -0.13
CA GLU A 176 1.44 0.00 -0.33
C GLU A 176 1.99 -0.44 1.01
N ILE A 177 2.52 -1.64 1.06
CA ILE A 177 3.22 -2.18 2.23
C ILE A 177 4.63 -2.62 1.85
N SER A 178 5.62 -2.18 2.62
CA SER A 178 7.03 -2.52 2.44
C SER A 178 7.55 -3.30 3.64
N GLY A 179 7.78 -4.60 3.41
CA GLY A 179 8.36 -5.50 4.38
C GLY A 179 7.57 -5.69 5.68
N MET A 180 8.09 -6.59 6.50
CA MET A 180 7.64 -6.83 7.86
C MET A 180 8.78 -6.50 8.83
N ASN A 181 8.47 -6.21 10.09
CA ASN A 181 9.47 -5.91 11.13
C ASN A 181 10.52 -7.03 11.32
N ASN A 182 10.21 -8.25 10.86
CA ASN A 182 11.13 -9.39 10.90
C ASN A 182 11.97 -9.55 9.61
N GLY A 183 11.87 -8.61 8.65
CA GLY A 183 12.59 -8.65 7.38
C GLY A 183 12.10 -9.71 6.39
N LYS A 184 10.87 -10.19 6.55
CA LYS A 184 10.26 -11.21 5.68
C LYS A 184 9.14 -10.60 4.83
N PHE A 185 8.71 -11.33 3.80
CA PHE A 185 7.44 -11.02 3.16
C PHE A 185 6.27 -11.27 4.13
N PRO A 186 5.19 -10.47 4.04
CA PRO A 186 3.99 -10.74 4.82
C PRO A 186 3.43 -12.12 4.49
N ASP A 187 2.91 -12.79 5.50
CA ASP A 187 2.19 -14.02 5.27
C ASP A 187 0.84 -13.75 4.59
N ILE A 188 0.24 -14.82 4.11
CA ILE A 188 -1.00 -14.72 3.35
C ILE A 188 -2.17 -14.16 4.17
N GLN A 189 -2.19 -14.39 5.47
CA GLN A 189 -3.24 -13.87 6.34
C GLN A 189 -3.12 -12.36 6.47
N THR A 190 -1.90 -11.86 6.67
CA THR A 190 -1.59 -10.44 6.67
C THR A 190 -2.04 -9.80 5.36
N ILE A 191 -1.71 -10.38 4.20
CA ILE A 191 -2.15 -9.86 2.90
C ILE A 191 -3.67 -9.80 2.81
N LYS A 192 -4.40 -10.88 3.19
CA LYS A 192 -5.87 -10.91 3.15
C LYS A 192 -6.52 -9.89 4.07
N VAL A 193 -5.93 -9.64 5.24
CA VAL A 193 -6.41 -8.59 6.15
C VAL A 193 -6.22 -7.21 5.54
N VAL A 194 -5.07 -6.95 4.93
CA VAL A 194 -4.81 -5.69 4.25
C VAL A 194 -5.73 -5.51 3.03
N GLU A 195 -6.03 -6.57 2.27
CA GLU A 195 -7.03 -6.54 1.20
C GLU A 195 -8.44 -6.20 1.72
N LEU A 196 -8.82 -6.73 2.88
CA LEU A 196 -10.08 -6.39 3.52
C LEU A 196 -10.10 -4.93 3.98
N LEU A 197 -9.00 -4.42 4.57
CA LEU A 197 -8.85 -3.00 4.92
C LEU A 197 -8.94 -2.11 3.69
N ALA A 198 -8.31 -2.46 2.59
CA ALA A 198 -8.43 -1.72 1.32
C ALA A 198 -9.89 -1.67 0.84
N SER A 199 -10.65 -2.75 1.03
CA SER A 199 -12.08 -2.77 0.71
C SER A 199 -12.91 -1.88 1.64
N VAL A 200 -12.58 -1.84 2.94
CA VAL A 200 -13.20 -0.96 3.94
C VAL A 200 -12.93 0.51 3.58
N ILE A 201 -11.71 0.85 3.22
CA ILE A 201 -11.35 2.20 2.74
C ILE A 201 -12.15 2.54 1.47
N GLY A 202 -12.27 1.61 0.54
CA GLY A 202 -13.07 1.80 -0.69
C GLY A 202 -14.54 2.10 -0.40
N ILE A 203 -15.12 1.47 0.62
CA ILE A 203 -16.49 1.76 1.10
C ILE A 203 -16.55 3.17 1.71
N ALA A 204 -15.59 3.53 2.56
CA ALA A 204 -15.52 4.87 3.17
C ALA A 204 -15.46 5.98 2.10
N LEU A 205 -14.64 5.80 1.08
CA LEU A 205 -14.52 6.75 -0.03
C LEU A 205 -15.78 6.86 -0.90
N ALA A 206 -16.62 5.83 -0.93
CA ALA A 206 -17.89 5.86 -1.66
C ALA A 206 -19.02 6.60 -0.91
N HIS A 207 -18.83 6.85 0.38
CA HIS A 207 -19.80 7.54 1.25
C HIS A 207 -19.17 8.80 1.85
N PRO A 208 -18.92 9.85 1.04
CA PRO A 208 -18.33 11.08 1.56
C PRO A 208 -19.27 11.67 2.63
N SER A 209 -18.68 11.99 3.78
CA SER A 209 -19.41 12.66 4.86
C SER A 209 -20.04 13.98 4.38
N PRO A 210 -21.25 14.35 4.81
CA PRO A 210 -21.96 15.55 4.36
C PRO A 210 -21.26 16.89 4.62
N GLY A 211 -20.09 16.89 5.29
CA GLY A 211 -19.33 18.08 5.71
C GLY A 211 -18.15 18.49 4.83
N GLY A 212 -17.82 17.77 3.76
CA GLY A 212 -16.56 17.98 3.00
C GLY A 212 -16.54 19.14 2.00
N ASN A 213 -17.63 19.87 1.79
CA ASN A 213 -17.67 21.06 0.93
C ASN A 213 -17.64 22.35 1.77
N GLN A 214 -16.53 22.64 2.43
CA GLN A 214 -16.23 24.04 2.76
C GLN A 214 -15.65 24.73 1.50
N GLU A 215 -16.57 25.12 0.61
CA GLU A 215 -16.31 26.25 -0.29
C GLU A 215 -15.83 27.42 0.56
N THR A 216 -14.61 27.88 0.31
CA THR A 216 -14.14 29.18 0.76
C THR A 216 -15.12 30.22 0.24
N ARG A 217 -16.03 30.66 1.13
CA ARG A 217 -16.82 31.85 0.87
C ARG A 217 -15.85 33.03 0.72
N ASP A 218 -15.67 33.46 -0.51
CA ASP A 218 -15.08 34.76 -0.84
C ASP A 218 -15.85 35.83 -0.07
N VAL A 219 -15.26 36.32 1.01
CA VAL A 219 -15.70 37.54 1.65
C VAL A 219 -15.20 38.67 0.78
N ARG A 220 -16.05 39.21 -0.12
CA ARG A 220 -15.83 40.45 -0.79
C ARG A 220 -15.88 41.58 0.26
N PRO A 221 -14.85 42.40 0.40
CA PRO A 221 -14.97 43.65 1.18
C PRO A 221 -15.84 44.64 0.43
N SER A 222 -16.82 45.19 1.14
CA SER A 222 -17.62 46.36 0.75
C SER A 222 -16.84 47.67 0.90
#